data_cdd8155172d3b7f9893f8d1b64b26138
#
_entry.id   cdd8155172d3b7f9893f8d1b64b26138
#
_cell.length_a   1.000
_cell.length_b   1.000
_cell.length_c   1.000
_cell.angle_alpha   90.00
_cell.angle_beta   90.00
_cell.angle_gamma   90.00
#
_symmetry.space_group_name_H-M   'P 1'
#
loop_
_entity.id
_entity.type
_entity.pdbx_description
1 polymer ?
#
loop_
_entity_poly.entity_id
_entity_poly.type
_entity_poly.pdbx_seq_one_letter_code
_entity_poly.pdbx_strand_id
1 'polypeptide(L)'
;MKYIRSNEYLVFLYRLALVYLFYAIARLLFFFFNKDSIGDIELSLVLRFFYYGFAFDTTAILYTNLLFILLSILPLWINTEKKYQKVVFYTYFITNALAYSTNFVDMLYYPFSKSRLTTASFAVIENEKNKWELFYTFLGMYWHTFLLFFALILLWIYLYKLIKIQPNSIPKKSYFISSTLLFPVFGLLTLAGIRGGDLATSTRPINILDASRHVTISSHADVILNTPFTLIRTIGKDKGFKEYHFVTQEYIQEHIKPIKEYHRER
;
A
#
# COMPACT_ATOMS: atom_id res chain seq x y z
N MET A 1 -1.26 3.42 36.61
CA MET A 1 -1.96 2.83 35.44
C MET A 1 -2.55 1.44 35.73
N LYS A 2 -3.23 1.26 36.88
CA LYS A 2 -3.77 -0.05 37.30
C LYS A 2 -5.12 -0.43 36.67
N TYR A 3 -5.68 0.38 35.78
CA TYR A 3 -7.07 0.21 35.27
C TYR A 3 -7.23 0.18 33.76
N ILE A 4 -6.15 0.33 33.00
CA ILE A 4 -6.17 0.40 31.53
C ILE A 4 -5.27 -0.68 30.94
N ARG A 5 -5.64 -1.25 29.78
CA ARG A 5 -4.84 -2.21 28.97
C ARG A 5 -3.57 -1.59 28.38
N SER A 6 -2.79 -0.86 29.17
CA SER A 6 -1.66 -0.07 28.67
C SER A 6 -0.61 -0.91 27.92
N ASN A 7 -0.31 -2.10 28.43
CA ASN A 7 0.66 -2.99 27.78
C ASN A 7 0.19 -3.45 26.40
N GLU A 8 -1.07 -3.85 26.26
CA GLU A 8 -1.63 -4.33 24.98
C GLU A 8 -1.68 -3.20 23.95
N TYR A 9 -2.08 -2.00 24.34
CA TYR A 9 -2.11 -0.84 23.44
C TYR A 9 -0.70 -0.37 23.05
N LEU A 10 0.28 -0.40 23.96
CA LEU A 10 1.67 -0.08 23.64
C LEU A 10 2.26 -1.09 22.64
N VAL A 11 2.01 -2.38 22.81
CA VAL A 11 2.44 -3.42 21.88
C VAL A 11 1.74 -3.26 20.53
N PHE A 12 0.45 -2.93 20.51
CA PHE A 12 -0.30 -2.63 19.31
C PHE A 12 0.31 -1.44 18.54
N LEU A 13 0.56 -0.32 19.21
CA LEU A 13 1.17 0.87 18.60
C LEU A 13 2.60 0.58 18.10
N TYR A 14 3.40 -0.18 18.86
CA TYR A 14 4.71 -0.63 18.41
C TYR A 14 4.64 -1.44 17.12
N ARG A 15 3.71 -2.39 17.02
CA ARG A 15 3.50 -3.19 15.83
C ARG A 15 3.06 -2.35 14.64
N LEU A 16 2.20 -1.35 14.85
CA LEU A 16 1.86 -0.39 13.80
C LEU A 16 3.07 0.46 13.40
N ALA A 17 3.85 0.94 14.37
CA ALA A 17 5.07 1.71 14.08
C ALA A 17 6.08 0.91 13.23
N LEU A 18 6.17 -0.41 13.42
CA LEU A 18 6.97 -1.27 12.54
C LEU A 18 6.45 -1.23 11.09
N VAL A 19 5.14 -1.23 10.86
CA VAL A 19 4.60 -1.13 9.50
C VAL A 19 5.05 0.19 8.86
N TYR A 20 4.93 1.32 9.57
CA TYR A 20 5.42 2.61 9.07
C TYR A 20 6.91 2.60 8.77
N LEU A 21 7.72 1.97 9.63
CA LEU A 21 9.17 1.83 9.41
C LEU A 21 9.46 1.08 8.10
N PHE A 22 8.79 -0.06 7.87
CA PHE A 22 9.01 -0.85 6.67
C PHE A 22 8.47 -0.16 5.41
N TYR A 23 7.37 0.61 5.50
CA TYR A 23 6.91 1.46 4.39
C TYR A 23 7.91 2.57 4.06
N ALA A 24 8.51 3.19 5.08
CA ALA A 24 9.58 4.17 4.88
C ALA A 24 10.81 3.53 4.20
N ILE A 25 11.21 2.32 4.61
CA ILE A 25 12.29 1.56 3.96
C ILE A 25 11.91 1.26 2.50
N ALA A 26 10.70 0.79 2.22
CA ALA A 26 10.24 0.53 0.86
C ALA A 26 10.29 1.78 -0.02
N ARG A 27 9.92 2.96 0.51
CA ARG A 27 10.00 4.25 -0.19
C ARG A 27 11.44 4.62 -0.52
N LEU A 28 12.38 4.44 0.41
CA LEU A 28 13.81 4.65 0.15
C LEU A 28 14.31 3.72 -0.93
N LEU A 29 14.02 2.43 -0.83
CA LEU A 29 14.42 1.43 -1.82
C LEU A 29 13.84 1.77 -3.19
N PHE A 30 12.55 2.12 -3.28
CA PHE A 30 11.92 2.54 -4.52
C PHE A 30 12.66 3.72 -5.16
N PHE A 31 13.01 4.74 -4.38
CA PHE A 31 13.77 5.88 -4.89
C PHE A 31 15.15 5.47 -5.40
N PHE A 32 15.92 4.68 -4.62
CA PHE A 32 17.26 4.26 -5.02
C PHE A 32 17.25 3.35 -6.26
N PHE A 33 16.32 2.40 -6.34
CA PHE A 33 16.20 1.50 -7.49
C PHE A 33 15.78 2.22 -8.78
N ASN A 34 15.06 3.32 -8.66
CA ASN A 34 14.48 4.04 -9.79
C ASN A 34 15.09 5.44 -10.00
N LYS A 35 16.26 5.70 -9.41
CA LYS A 35 16.92 7.01 -9.47
C LYS A 35 17.08 7.53 -10.89
N ASP A 36 17.49 6.67 -11.84
CA ASP A 36 17.68 7.02 -13.26
C ASP A 36 16.37 7.46 -13.94
N SER A 37 15.23 6.95 -13.49
CA SER A 37 13.90 7.30 -14.02
C SER A 37 13.28 8.51 -13.35
N ILE A 38 13.60 8.75 -12.07
CA ILE A 38 13.05 9.82 -11.25
C ILE A 38 13.88 11.10 -11.39
N GLY A 39 15.19 10.95 -11.57
CA GLY A 39 16.18 12.01 -11.61
C GLY A 39 16.85 12.28 -10.27
N ASP A 40 17.88 13.14 -10.29
CA ASP A 40 18.57 13.55 -9.08
C ASP A 40 17.69 14.46 -8.23
N ILE A 41 17.55 14.09 -6.96
CA ILE A 41 16.74 14.84 -5.98
C ILE A 41 17.64 15.23 -4.81
N GLU A 42 17.57 16.48 -4.43
CA GLU A 42 18.25 16.98 -3.25
C GLU A 42 17.71 16.31 -1.97
N LEU A 43 18.59 16.04 -1.00
CA LEU A 43 18.21 15.35 0.25
C LEU A 43 17.09 16.09 1.01
N SER A 44 17.11 17.41 0.99
CA SER A 44 16.05 18.26 1.59
C SER A 44 14.67 17.95 0.99
N LEU A 45 14.62 17.72 -0.31
CA LEU A 45 13.39 17.42 -1.04
C LEU A 45 12.93 15.97 -0.78
N VAL A 46 13.89 15.02 -0.65
CA VAL A 46 13.57 13.64 -0.26
C VAL A 46 12.88 13.62 1.11
N LEU A 47 13.40 14.35 2.10
CA LEU A 47 12.78 14.45 3.43
C LEU A 47 11.36 15.04 3.37
N ARG A 48 11.14 16.05 2.52
CA ARG A 48 9.78 16.59 2.28
C ARG A 48 8.84 15.55 1.67
N PHE A 49 9.32 14.71 0.75
CA PHE A 49 8.50 13.63 0.17
C PHE A 49 8.14 12.57 1.21
N PHE A 50 9.00 12.28 2.17
CA PHE A 50 8.66 11.43 3.32
C PHE A 50 7.57 12.04 4.18
N TYR A 51 7.66 13.33 4.46
CA TYR A 51 6.64 14.04 5.22
C TYR A 51 5.26 14.00 4.52
N TYR A 52 5.20 14.35 3.24
CA TYR A 52 3.95 14.28 2.49
C TYR A 52 3.48 12.83 2.27
N GLY A 53 4.42 11.90 2.08
CA GLY A 53 4.15 10.48 1.92
C GLY A 53 3.48 9.84 3.13
N PHE A 54 3.69 10.38 4.34
CA PHE A 54 3.13 9.85 5.58
C PHE A 54 1.61 9.74 5.57
N ALA A 55 0.89 10.68 4.96
CA ALA A 55 -0.57 10.62 4.85
C ALA A 55 -1.03 9.46 3.95
N PHE A 56 -0.33 9.22 2.83
CA PHE A 56 -0.61 8.10 1.93
C PHE A 56 -0.24 6.76 2.56
N ASP A 57 0.88 6.70 3.29
CA ASP A 57 1.28 5.51 4.05
C ASP A 57 0.25 5.20 5.13
N THR A 58 -0.21 6.20 5.89
CA THR A 58 -1.25 6.04 6.91
C THR A 58 -2.52 5.44 6.33
N THR A 59 -2.99 5.98 5.22
CA THR A 59 -4.18 5.44 4.54
C THR A 59 -3.98 3.97 4.14
N ALA A 60 -2.88 3.65 3.47
CA ALA A 60 -2.59 2.28 3.02
C ALA A 60 -2.44 1.32 4.21
N ILE A 61 -1.66 1.70 5.22
CA ILE A 61 -1.40 0.90 6.42
C ILE A 61 -2.70 0.59 7.16
N LEU A 62 -3.56 1.59 7.36
CA LEU A 62 -4.80 1.38 8.10
C LEU A 62 -5.81 0.54 7.32
N TYR A 63 -5.86 0.66 5.99
CA TYR A 63 -6.67 -0.24 5.15
C TYR A 63 -6.17 -1.68 5.21
N THR A 64 -4.89 -1.91 4.96
CA THR A 64 -4.30 -3.26 4.92
C THR A 64 -4.32 -3.93 6.30
N ASN A 65 -4.20 -3.15 7.36
CA ASN A 65 -4.18 -3.65 8.74
C ASN A 65 -5.53 -3.57 9.46
N LEU A 66 -6.63 -3.29 8.77
CA LEU A 66 -7.94 -3.10 9.41
C LEU A 66 -8.33 -4.30 10.30
N LEU A 67 -8.14 -5.53 9.82
CA LEU A 67 -8.43 -6.74 10.57
C LEU A 67 -7.48 -6.90 11.77
N PHE A 68 -6.18 -6.63 11.58
CA PHE A 68 -5.20 -6.64 12.67
C PHE A 68 -5.55 -5.60 13.76
N ILE A 69 -5.93 -4.38 13.35
CA ILE A 69 -6.36 -3.32 14.26
C ILE A 69 -7.58 -3.78 15.04
N LEU A 70 -8.60 -4.26 14.34
CA LEU A 70 -9.84 -4.74 14.96
C LEU A 70 -9.54 -5.83 16.00
N LEU A 71 -8.80 -6.87 15.64
CA LEU A 71 -8.41 -7.94 16.56
C LEU A 71 -7.63 -7.42 17.77
N SER A 72 -6.80 -6.39 17.61
CA SER A 72 -5.98 -5.85 18.70
C SER A 72 -6.75 -4.97 19.67
N ILE A 73 -7.76 -4.22 19.18
CA ILE A 73 -8.50 -3.25 20.02
C ILE A 73 -9.81 -3.81 20.58
N LEU A 74 -10.35 -4.91 20.03
CA LEU A 74 -11.57 -5.54 20.56
C LEU A 74 -11.45 -5.81 22.08
N PRO A 75 -12.53 -5.57 22.84
CA PRO A 75 -12.55 -5.79 24.28
C PRO A 75 -12.66 -7.29 24.63
N LEU A 76 -11.70 -8.10 24.19
CA LEU A 76 -11.66 -9.55 24.37
C LEU A 76 -10.65 -9.92 25.47
N TRP A 77 -11.11 -10.55 26.54
CA TRP A 77 -10.24 -10.99 27.63
C TRP A 77 -9.14 -11.95 27.20
N ILE A 78 -9.39 -12.73 26.12
CA ILE A 78 -8.46 -13.69 25.54
C ILE A 78 -7.31 -13.04 24.75
N ASN A 79 -7.29 -11.70 24.62
CA ASN A 79 -6.30 -10.99 23.81
C ASN A 79 -4.84 -11.29 24.18
N THR A 80 -4.58 -11.57 25.46
CA THR A 80 -3.24 -11.92 25.95
C THR A 80 -2.91 -13.41 25.82
N GLU A 81 -3.85 -14.25 25.41
CA GLU A 81 -3.64 -15.69 25.27
C GLU A 81 -2.74 -16.03 24.08
N LYS A 82 -1.85 -17.00 24.24
CA LYS A 82 -0.90 -17.44 23.21
C LYS A 82 -1.57 -17.83 21.90
N LYS A 83 -2.73 -18.55 21.97
CA LYS A 83 -3.49 -18.97 20.78
C LYS A 83 -4.03 -17.77 20.01
N TYR A 84 -4.62 -16.80 20.72
CA TYR A 84 -5.15 -15.58 20.11
C TYR A 84 -4.02 -14.74 19.50
N GLN A 85 -2.91 -14.55 20.20
CA GLN A 85 -1.75 -13.84 19.70
C GLN A 85 -1.11 -14.50 18.47
N LYS A 86 -1.25 -15.81 18.31
CA LYS A 86 -0.85 -16.52 17.09
C LYS A 86 -1.74 -16.14 15.90
N VAL A 87 -3.06 -16.02 16.10
CA VAL A 87 -3.98 -15.52 15.07
C VAL A 87 -3.63 -14.09 14.67
N VAL A 88 -3.44 -13.22 15.65
CA VAL A 88 -3.05 -11.81 15.43
C VAL A 88 -1.73 -11.73 14.65
N PHE A 89 -0.76 -12.56 14.97
CA PHE A 89 0.53 -12.66 14.28
C PHE A 89 0.36 -13.02 12.80
N TYR A 90 -0.38 -14.09 12.50
CA TYR A 90 -0.58 -14.51 11.12
C TYR A 90 -1.39 -13.50 10.33
N THR A 91 -2.45 -12.94 10.90
CA THR A 91 -3.21 -11.85 10.26
C THR A 91 -2.30 -10.67 9.92
N TYR A 92 -1.47 -10.24 10.87
CA TYR A 92 -0.54 -9.15 10.66
C TYR A 92 0.47 -9.45 9.55
N PHE A 93 1.14 -10.62 9.57
CA PHE A 93 2.19 -10.91 8.59
C PHE A 93 1.66 -11.26 7.21
N ILE A 94 0.54 -11.97 7.08
CA ILE A 94 -0.03 -12.28 5.77
C ILE A 94 -0.42 -10.98 5.05
N THR A 95 -1.17 -10.10 5.71
CA THR A 95 -1.62 -8.85 5.09
C THR A 95 -0.46 -7.92 4.76
N ASN A 96 0.49 -7.75 5.70
CA ASN A 96 1.62 -6.85 5.48
C ASN A 96 2.64 -7.43 4.48
N ALA A 97 2.92 -8.73 4.47
CA ALA A 97 3.81 -9.33 3.49
C ALA A 97 3.26 -9.21 2.06
N LEU A 98 1.94 -9.42 1.87
CA LEU A 98 1.28 -9.21 0.58
C LEU A 98 1.34 -7.73 0.16
N ALA A 99 0.97 -6.81 1.04
CA ALA A 99 1.04 -5.38 0.74
C ALA A 99 2.49 -4.91 0.48
N TYR A 100 3.44 -5.40 1.27
CA TYR A 100 4.86 -5.05 1.13
C TYR A 100 5.46 -5.59 -0.16
N SER A 101 5.10 -6.80 -0.59
CA SER A 101 5.58 -7.41 -1.84
C SER A 101 5.21 -6.57 -3.07
N THR A 102 4.06 -5.89 -3.06
CA THR A 102 3.66 -5.02 -4.17
C THR A 102 4.63 -3.87 -4.42
N ASN A 103 5.27 -3.33 -3.36
CA ASN A 103 6.31 -2.32 -3.52
C ASN A 103 7.55 -2.87 -4.25
N PHE A 104 7.91 -4.15 -4.02
CA PHE A 104 9.05 -4.79 -4.71
C PHE A 104 8.72 -5.09 -6.17
N VAL A 105 7.51 -5.53 -6.46
CA VAL A 105 7.03 -5.67 -7.85
C VAL A 105 7.11 -4.33 -8.57
N ASP A 106 6.65 -3.27 -7.91
CA ASP A 106 6.64 -1.92 -8.46
C ASP A 106 8.05 -1.36 -8.70
N MET A 107 9.01 -1.63 -7.81
CA MET A 107 10.41 -1.25 -8.01
C MET A 107 10.98 -1.78 -9.32
N LEU A 108 10.58 -3.00 -9.72
CA LEU A 108 11.03 -3.63 -10.95
C LEU A 108 10.21 -3.21 -12.17
N TYR A 109 8.95 -2.89 -11.98
CA TYR A 109 8.03 -2.51 -13.06
C TYR A 109 8.13 -1.03 -13.45
N TYR A 110 8.45 -0.16 -12.51
CA TYR A 110 8.49 1.30 -12.70
C TYR A 110 9.41 1.79 -13.82
N PRO A 111 10.61 1.22 -14.06
CA PRO A 111 11.44 1.63 -15.19
C PRO A 111 10.76 1.51 -16.55
N PHE A 112 9.80 0.57 -16.68
CA PHE A 112 9.05 0.30 -17.91
C PHE A 112 7.79 1.16 -18.00
N SER A 113 7.03 1.26 -16.90
CA SER A 113 5.74 1.95 -16.88
C SER A 113 5.85 3.46 -16.69
N LYS A 114 6.94 3.94 -16.05
CA LYS A 114 7.14 5.34 -15.61
C LYS A 114 5.98 5.86 -14.74
N SER A 115 5.27 4.96 -14.08
CA SER A 115 4.17 5.26 -13.16
C SER A 115 4.04 4.18 -12.11
N ARG A 116 3.47 4.51 -10.94
CA ARG A 116 3.18 3.53 -9.89
C ARG A 116 2.23 2.44 -10.37
N LEU A 117 2.46 1.24 -9.89
CA LEU A 117 1.61 0.08 -10.15
C LEU A 117 0.16 0.36 -9.69
N THR A 118 -0.79 0.06 -10.56
CA THR A 118 -2.23 0.18 -10.33
C THR A 118 -2.92 -1.14 -10.66
N THR A 119 -4.22 -1.26 -10.37
CA THR A 119 -4.99 -2.46 -10.75
C THR A 119 -5.03 -2.66 -12.27
N ALA A 120 -5.03 -1.60 -13.07
CA ALA A 120 -4.93 -1.69 -14.54
C ALA A 120 -3.64 -2.38 -15.00
N SER A 121 -2.54 -2.18 -14.28
CA SER A 121 -1.26 -2.82 -14.61
C SER A 121 -1.33 -4.35 -14.53
N PHE A 122 -2.12 -4.89 -13.58
CA PHE A 122 -2.33 -6.34 -13.49
C PHE A 122 -3.12 -6.89 -14.67
N ALA A 123 -4.09 -6.15 -15.20
CA ALA A 123 -4.83 -6.54 -16.39
C ALA A 123 -3.92 -6.65 -17.63
N VAL A 124 -2.93 -5.77 -17.75
CA VAL A 124 -1.91 -5.86 -18.81
C VAL A 124 -1.09 -7.14 -18.67
N ILE A 125 -0.61 -7.43 -17.43
CA ILE A 125 0.19 -8.64 -17.16
C ILE A 125 -0.63 -9.92 -17.39
N GLU A 126 -1.93 -9.90 -17.04
CA GLU A 126 -2.82 -11.05 -17.22
C GLU A 126 -3.01 -11.41 -18.70
N ASN A 127 -3.04 -10.41 -19.57
CA ASN A 127 -3.21 -10.57 -21.01
C ASN A 127 -1.92 -10.98 -21.75
N GLU A 128 -0.76 -10.96 -21.09
CA GLU A 128 0.50 -11.40 -21.67
C GLU A 128 0.52 -12.91 -21.90
N LYS A 129 0.78 -13.31 -23.16
CA LYS A 129 0.80 -14.74 -23.56
C LYS A 129 1.93 -15.52 -22.86
N ASN A 130 3.08 -14.89 -22.67
CA ASN A 130 4.29 -15.51 -22.13
C ASN A 130 4.55 -15.10 -20.66
N LYS A 131 3.50 -14.84 -19.88
CA LYS A 131 3.61 -14.32 -18.50
C LYS A 131 4.49 -15.17 -17.57
N TRP A 132 4.48 -16.49 -17.74
CA TRP A 132 5.30 -17.39 -16.90
C TRP A 132 6.79 -17.35 -17.30
N GLU A 133 7.10 -17.34 -18.60
CA GLU A 133 8.48 -17.17 -19.08
C GLU A 133 9.04 -15.82 -18.64
N LEU A 134 8.24 -14.76 -18.78
CA LEU A 134 8.60 -13.44 -18.30
C LEU A 134 8.86 -13.43 -16.80
N PHE A 135 7.99 -14.08 -16.00
CA PHE A 135 8.16 -14.19 -14.55
C PHE A 135 9.49 -14.88 -14.17
N TYR A 136 9.82 -16.03 -14.79
CA TYR A 136 11.08 -16.72 -14.52
C TYR A 136 12.31 -15.92 -14.97
N THR A 137 12.20 -15.20 -16.09
CA THR A 137 13.25 -14.30 -16.57
C THR A 137 13.49 -13.17 -15.57
N PHE A 138 12.42 -12.52 -15.07
CA PHE A 138 12.53 -11.50 -14.03
C PHE A 138 13.08 -12.06 -12.72
N LEU A 139 12.68 -13.26 -12.32
CA LEU A 139 13.21 -13.91 -11.12
C LEU A 139 14.72 -14.15 -11.23
N GLY A 140 15.20 -14.62 -12.37
CA GLY A 140 16.64 -14.82 -12.61
C GLY A 140 17.42 -13.50 -12.70
N MET A 141 16.87 -12.47 -13.35
CA MET A 141 17.53 -11.19 -13.52
C MET A 141 17.59 -10.38 -12.21
N TYR A 142 16.55 -10.41 -11.41
CA TYR A 142 16.38 -9.60 -10.21
C TYR A 142 16.38 -10.42 -8.90
N TRP A 143 17.04 -11.59 -8.88
CA TRP A 143 17.09 -12.48 -7.71
C TRP A 143 17.53 -11.78 -6.42
N HIS A 144 18.43 -10.81 -6.52
CA HIS A 144 18.90 -9.98 -5.39
C HIS A 144 17.79 -9.16 -4.75
N THR A 145 16.81 -8.67 -5.53
CA THR A 145 15.64 -7.94 -5.02
C THR A 145 14.72 -8.87 -4.22
N PHE A 146 14.54 -10.10 -4.67
CA PHE A 146 13.79 -11.11 -3.92
C PHE A 146 14.51 -11.50 -2.62
N LEU A 147 15.83 -11.67 -2.66
CA LEU A 147 16.62 -11.94 -1.47
C LEU A 147 16.52 -10.80 -0.46
N LEU A 148 16.58 -9.54 -0.90
CA LEU A 148 16.38 -8.36 -0.06
C LEU A 148 14.99 -8.36 0.56
N PHE A 149 13.93 -8.66 -0.22
CA PHE A 149 12.57 -8.77 0.28
C PHE A 149 12.47 -9.79 1.44
N PHE A 150 12.96 -11.01 1.24
CA PHE A 150 12.92 -12.04 2.28
C PHE A 150 13.75 -11.67 3.51
N ALA A 151 14.93 -11.06 3.32
CA ALA A 151 15.74 -10.58 4.43
C ALA A 151 15.01 -9.52 5.27
N LEU A 152 14.32 -8.58 4.62
CA LEU A 152 13.52 -7.56 5.30
C LEU A 152 12.29 -8.17 6.01
N ILE A 153 11.62 -9.17 5.42
CA ILE A 153 10.53 -9.88 6.11
C ILE A 153 11.05 -10.61 7.35
N LEU A 154 12.20 -11.27 7.27
CA LEU A 154 12.81 -11.94 8.42
C LEU A 154 13.20 -10.95 9.52
N LEU A 155 13.77 -9.81 9.15
CA LEU A 155 14.08 -8.72 10.08
C LEU A 155 12.79 -8.19 10.73
N TRP A 156 11.71 -8.03 9.95
CA TRP A 156 10.43 -7.58 10.47
C TRP A 156 9.83 -8.57 11.48
N ILE A 157 9.87 -9.86 11.18
CA ILE A 157 9.44 -10.93 12.10
C ILE A 157 10.28 -10.88 13.38
N TYR A 158 11.59 -10.70 13.27
CA TYR A 158 12.48 -10.57 14.41
C TYR A 158 12.09 -9.37 15.30
N LEU A 159 11.96 -8.18 14.71
CA LEU A 159 11.56 -6.97 15.44
C LEU A 159 10.18 -7.12 16.09
N TYR A 160 9.20 -7.69 15.38
CA TYR A 160 7.86 -7.95 15.94
C TYR A 160 7.92 -8.82 17.20
N LYS A 161 8.79 -9.82 17.23
CA LYS A 161 8.92 -10.78 18.35
C LYS A 161 9.69 -10.22 19.55
N LEU A 162 10.41 -9.10 19.42
CA LEU A 162 11.14 -8.48 20.53
C LEU A 162 10.20 -8.04 21.65
N ILE A 163 9.03 -7.50 21.31
CA ILE A 163 8.07 -7.03 22.30
C ILE A 163 6.87 -7.98 22.37
N LYS A 164 6.70 -8.59 23.53
CA LYS A 164 5.62 -9.56 23.79
C LYS A 164 4.54 -8.91 24.64
N ILE A 165 3.28 -9.29 24.38
CA ILE A 165 2.17 -8.94 25.27
C ILE A 165 2.31 -9.72 26.57
N GLN A 166 2.16 -9.00 27.69
CA GLN A 166 2.14 -9.60 29.02
C GLN A 166 0.72 -10.06 29.39
N PRO A 167 0.58 -11.10 30.22
CA PRO A 167 -0.72 -11.52 30.72
C PRO A 167 -1.47 -10.40 31.43
N ASN A 168 -2.80 -10.43 31.39
CA ASN A 168 -3.64 -9.45 32.05
C ASN A 168 -3.44 -9.45 33.57
N SER A 169 -3.10 -8.29 34.12
CA SER A 169 -2.93 -8.04 35.54
C SER A 169 -4.02 -7.15 36.16
N ILE A 170 -4.98 -6.72 35.35
CA ILE A 170 -6.04 -5.80 35.77
C ILE A 170 -7.35 -6.55 36.05
N PRO A 171 -8.23 -6.04 36.94
CA PRO A 171 -9.53 -6.64 37.20
C PRO A 171 -10.39 -6.70 35.92
N LYS A 172 -11.11 -7.82 35.69
CA LYS A 172 -11.95 -8.02 34.50
C LYS A 172 -12.92 -6.85 34.25
N LYS A 173 -13.59 -6.34 35.28
CA LYS A 173 -14.53 -5.23 35.16
C LYS A 173 -13.85 -3.97 34.60
N SER A 174 -12.69 -3.59 35.13
CA SER A 174 -11.91 -2.44 34.67
C SER A 174 -11.40 -2.65 33.24
N TYR A 175 -11.00 -3.87 32.91
CA TYR A 175 -10.59 -4.25 31.56
C TYR A 175 -11.70 -3.99 30.52
N PHE A 176 -12.90 -4.50 30.75
CA PHE A 176 -14.02 -4.33 29.83
C PHE A 176 -14.47 -2.87 29.74
N ILE A 177 -14.59 -2.17 30.88
CA ILE A 177 -15.00 -0.75 30.87
C ILE A 177 -14.00 0.09 30.05
N SER A 178 -12.71 0.00 30.37
CA SER A 178 -11.69 0.80 29.67
C SER A 178 -11.58 0.43 28.18
N SER A 179 -11.70 -0.84 27.83
CA SER A 179 -11.62 -1.30 26.44
C SER A 179 -12.83 -0.85 25.64
N THR A 180 -14.03 -0.92 26.20
CA THR A 180 -15.26 -0.47 25.52
C THR A 180 -15.27 1.04 25.30
N LEU A 181 -14.76 1.82 26.25
CA LEU A 181 -14.64 3.28 26.10
C LEU A 181 -13.58 3.68 25.06
N LEU A 182 -12.46 2.96 24.98
CA LEU A 182 -11.38 3.27 24.04
C LEU A 182 -11.64 2.71 22.60
N PHE A 183 -12.47 1.68 22.47
CA PHE A 183 -12.77 1.07 21.18
C PHE A 183 -13.29 2.08 20.13
N PRO A 184 -14.30 2.92 20.40
CA PRO A 184 -14.77 3.92 19.43
C PRO A 184 -13.69 4.99 19.15
N VAL A 185 -12.84 5.34 20.10
CA VAL A 185 -11.74 6.29 19.89
C VAL A 185 -10.76 5.76 18.86
N PHE A 186 -10.29 4.52 19.04
CA PHE A 186 -9.41 3.89 18.05
C PHE A 186 -10.12 3.69 16.70
N GLY A 187 -11.40 3.37 16.68
CA GLY A 187 -12.22 3.26 15.49
C GLY A 187 -12.28 4.59 14.71
N LEU A 188 -12.58 5.69 15.39
CA LEU A 188 -12.61 7.03 14.80
C LEU A 188 -11.24 7.47 14.28
N LEU A 189 -10.16 7.22 15.04
CA LEU A 189 -8.79 7.51 14.59
C LEU A 189 -8.42 6.70 13.33
N THR A 190 -8.82 5.43 13.29
CA THR A 190 -8.61 4.57 12.11
C THR A 190 -9.38 5.11 10.91
N LEU A 191 -10.64 5.49 11.07
CA LEU A 191 -11.45 6.09 9.99
C LEU A 191 -10.86 7.42 9.51
N ALA A 192 -10.43 8.30 10.43
CA ALA A 192 -9.77 9.55 10.09
C ALA A 192 -8.50 9.32 9.27
N GLY A 193 -7.64 8.39 9.71
CA GLY A 193 -6.41 8.06 9.00
C GLY A 193 -6.64 7.44 7.63
N ILE A 194 -7.65 6.57 7.47
CA ILE A 194 -8.07 6.00 6.18
C ILE A 194 -8.50 7.09 5.20
N ARG A 195 -9.14 8.15 5.68
CA ARG A 195 -9.57 9.29 4.85
C ARG A 195 -8.44 10.27 4.52
N GLY A 196 -7.31 10.19 5.17
CA GLY A 196 -6.17 11.11 5.01
C GLY A 196 -6.11 12.19 6.08
N GLY A 197 -6.69 11.94 7.25
CA GLY A 197 -6.63 12.81 8.44
C GLY A 197 -7.88 13.66 8.68
N ASP A 198 -8.86 13.66 7.78
CA ASP A 198 -10.08 14.45 7.92
C ASP A 198 -11.33 13.57 8.00
N LEU A 199 -12.20 13.85 8.96
CA LEU A 199 -13.51 13.20 9.15
C LEU A 199 -14.67 13.99 8.55
N ALA A 200 -14.45 15.23 8.08
CA ALA A 200 -15.50 16.04 7.49
C ALA A 200 -16.08 15.38 6.24
N THR A 201 -17.40 15.30 6.16
CA THR A 201 -18.11 14.71 5.01
C THR A 201 -17.97 15.54 3.75
N SER A 202 -17.69 16.84 3.91
CA SER A 202 -17.47 17.80 2.81
C SER A 202 -16.14 17.58 2.09
N THR A 203 -15.16 16.93 2.73
CA THR A 203 -13.87 16.64 2.14
C THR A 203 -13.82 15.24 1.55
N ARG A 204 -13.33 15.13 0.32
CA ARG A 204 -13.10 13.81 -0.29
C ARG A 204 -11.92 13.11 0.37
N PRO A 205 -11.93 11.78 0.48
CA PRO A 205 -10.76 11.02 0.92
C PRO A 205 -9.54 11.29 0.02
N ILE A 206 -8.34 11.30 0.62
CA ILE A 206 -7.08 11.47 -0.10
C ILE A 206 -6.98 10.54 -1.32
N ASN A 207 -6.50 11.05 -2.45
CA ASN A 207 -6.42 10.35 -3.73
C ASN A 207 -5.01 10.44 -4.32
N ILE A 208 -4.71 9.62 -5.35
CA ILE A 208 -3.41 9.59 -6.05
C ILE A 208 -3.01 10.98 -6.55
N LEU A 209 -3.94 11.72 -7.14
CA LEU A 209 -3.69 13.08 -7.65
C LEU A 209 -3.29 14.09 -6.57
N ASP A 210 -3.55 13.81 -5.29
CA ASP A 210 -3.17 14.72 -4.22
C ASP A 210 -1.65 14.76 -4.00
N ALA A 211 -0.91 13.72 -4.40
CA ALA A 211 0.54 13.71 -4.37
C ALA A 211 1.15 14.76 -5.32
N SER A 212 0.53 15.00 -6.48
CA SER A 212 1.00 15.98 -7.46
C SER A 212 0.95 17.43 -6.97
N ARG A 213 0.15 17.73 -5.93
CA ARG A 213 0.08 19.07 -5.34
C ARG A 213 1.36 19.49 -4.60
N HIS A 214 2.23 18.53 -4.28
CA HIS A 214 3.42 18.77 -3.48
C HIS A 214 4.71 18.77 -4.29
N VAL A 215 4.60 18.62 -5.62
CA VAL A 215 5.74 18.51 -6.53
C VAL A 215 5.53 19.31 -7.81
N THR A 216 6.64 19.70 -8.43
CA THR A 216 6.66 20.38 -9.74
C THR A 216 6.91 19.39 -10.88
N ILE A 217 7.60 18.31 -10.61
CA ILE A 217 7.95 17.25 -11.57
C ILE A 217 7.08 16.02 -11.29
N SER A 218 6.40 15.50 -12.31
CA SER A 218 5.42 14.41 -12.15
C SER A 218 6.02 13.15 -11.51
N SER A 219 7.24 12.74 -11.90
CA SER A 219 7.91 11.56 -11.34
C SER A 219 8.19 11.67 -9.84
N HIS A 220 8.28 12.88 -9.30
CA HIS A 220 8.46 13.09 -7.86
C HIS A 220 7.20 12.73 -7.05
N ALA A 221 6.00 12.85 -7.65
CA ALA A 221 4.76 12.39 -7.01
C ALA A 221 4.79 10.88 -6.73
N ASP A 222 5.46 10.11 -7.59
CA ASP A 222 5.60 8.67 -7.42
C ASP A 222 6.48 8.30 -6.21
N VAL A 223 7.40 9.17 -5.80
CA VAL A 223 8.17 8.98 -4.56
C VAL A 223 7.30 9.23 -3.32
N ILE A 224 6.36 10.17 -3.39
CA ILE A 224 5.41 10.46 -2.31
C ILE A 224 4.43 9.29 -2.11
N LEU A 225 3.96 8.68 -3.20
CA LEU A 225 3.04 7.56 -3.18
C LEU A 225 3.71 6.25 -2.73
N ASN A 226 2.91 5.31 -2.27
CA ASN A 226 3.30 3.91 -2.08
C ASN A 226 2.37 2.99 -2.89
N THR A 227 2.85 1.82 -3.26
CA THR A 227 2.14 0.89 -4.13
C THR A 227 0.85 0.34 -3.51
N PRO A 228 0.81 -0.09 -2.23
CA PRO A 228 -0.45 -0.48 -1.62
C PRO A 228 -1.54 0.59 -1.69
N PHE A 229 -1.18 1.87 -1.53
CA PHE A 229 -2.11 2.98 -1.65
C PHE A 229 -2.66 3.10 -3.08
N THR A 230 -1.78 3.09 -4.09
CA THR A 230 -2.21 3.22 -5.50
C THR A 230 -3.11 2.07 -5.92
N LEU A 231 -2.80 0.85 -5.50
CA LEU A 231 -3.65 -0.32 -5.72
C LEU A 231 -5.02 -0.14 -5.06
N ILE A 232 -5.09 0.16 -3.75
CA ILE A 232 -6.35 0.36 -3.03
C ILE A 232 -7.21 1.44 -3.70
N ARG A 233 -6.60 2.54 -4.16
CA ARG A 233 -7.34 3.66 -4.78
C ARG A 233 -7.78 3.41 -6.21
N THR A 234 -7.24 2.38 -6.86
CA THR A 234 -7.61 2.00 -8.24
C THR A 234 -8.54 0.79 -8.32
N ILE A 235 -8.71 0.03 -7.23
CA ILE A 235 -9.68 -1.08 -7.19
C ILE A 235 -11.06 -0.62 -7.67
N GLY A 236 -11.60 -1.34 -8.66
CA GLY A 236 -12.94 -1.09 -9.22
C GLY A 236 -13.07 0.17 -10.09
N LYS A 237 -11.96 0.89 -10.34
CA LYS A 237 -11.94 2.03 -11.28
C LYS A 237 -11.57 1.62 -12.70
N ASP A 238 -11.00 0.45 -12.86
CA ASP A 238 -10.65 -0.16 -14.14
C ASP A 238 -11.89 -0.69 -14.90
N LYS A 239 -13.00 0.03 -14.81
CA LYS A 239 -14.06 -0.16 -15.77
C LYS A 239 -13.50 0.35 -17.08
N GLY A 240 -12.97 -0.61 -17.85
CA GLY A 240 -12.24 -0.40 -19.08
C GLY A 240 -12.84 0.67 -19.96
N PHE A 241 -12.05 1.20 -20.87
CA PHE A 241 -12.53 2.02 -21.97
C PHE A 241 -13.91 1.52 -22.38
N LYS A 242 -14.97 2.29 -22.07
CA LYS A 242 -16.26 2.05 -22.69
C LYS A 242 -16.02 2.35 -24.16
N GLU A 243 -15.92 1.30 -24.96
CA GLU A 243 -16.01 1.44 -26.39
C GLU A 243 -17.36 2.07 -26.70
N TYR A 244 -17.34 3.36 -26.95
CA TYR A 244 -18.51 4.04 -27.45
C TYR A 244 -18.54 3.80 -28.97
N HIS A 245 -19.38 2.90 -29.40
CA HIS A 245 -19.65 2.72 -30.81
C HIS A 245 -20.51 3.91 -31.30
N PHE A 246 -19.86 5.01 -31.63
CA PHE A 246 -20.53 6.20 -32.20
C PHE A 246 -21.05 5.97 -33.61
N VAL A 247 -20.46 5.00 -34.32
CA VAL A 247 -20.81 4.59 -35.69
C VAL A 247 -20.68 3.08 -35.81
N THR A 248 -21.50 2.47 -36.65
CA THR A 248 -21.41 1.05 -36.97
C THR A 248 -20.13 0.74 -37.74
N GLN A 249 -19.61 -0.48 -37.60
CA GLN A 249 -18.43 -0.90 -38.38
C GLN A 249 -18.65 -0.82 -39.88
N GLU A 250 -19.88 -1.06 -40.35
CA GLU A 250 -20.28 -0.91 -41.77
C GLU A 250 -20.09 0.54 -42.22
N TYR A 251 -20.55 1.52 -41.45
CA TYR A 251 -20.35 2.94 -41.76
C TYR A 251 -18.87 3.32 -41.84
N ILE A 252 -18.02 2.76 -40.97
CA ILE A 252 -16.57 3.00 -40.97
C ILE A 252 -15.95 2.43 -42.23
N GLN A 253 -16.30 1.21 -42.64
CA GLN A 253 -15.77 0.56 -43.84
C GLN A 253 -16.18 1.27 -45.12
N GLU A 254 -17.38 1.84 -45.15
CA GLU A 254 -17.91 2.55 -46.31
C GLU A 254 -17.33 3.96 -46.47
N HIS A 255 -17.08 4.67 -45.37
CA HIS A 255 -16.70 6.08 -45.40
C HIS A 255 -15.24 6.36 -45.03
N ILE A 256 -14.53 5.43 -44.40
CA ILE A 256 -13.13 5.61 -43.96
C ILE A 256 -12.24 4.59 -44.68
N LYS A 257 -11.45 5.06 -45.66
CA LYS A 257 -10.35 4.27 -46.21
C LYS A 257 -9.08 4.53 -45.44
N PRO A 258 -8.63 3.62 -44.54
CA PRO A 258 -7.46 3.84 -43.67
C PRO A 258 -6.13 3.85 -44.41
N ILE A 259 -6.11 3.36 -45.68
CA ILE A 259 -4.90 3.30 -46.52
C ILE A 259 -5.04 4.35 -47.64
N LYS A 260 -4.20 5.39 -47.60
CA LYS A 260 -4.03 6.29 -48.74
C LYS A 260 -3.02 5.68 -49.68
N GLU A 261 -3.47 5.21 -50.86
CA GLU A 261 -2.60 4.83 -51.95
C GLU A 261 -2.00 6.11 -52.58
N TYR A 262 -0.70 6.29 -52.41
CA TYR A 262 0.04 7.33 -53.14
C TYR A 262 0.51 6.73 -54.47
N HIS A 263 -0.15 7.09 -55.56
CA HIS A 263 0.41 6.86 -56.88
C HIS A 263 1.60 7.81 -57.06
N ARG A 264 2.79 7.24 -57.13
CA ARG A 264 3.98 7.96 -57.61
C ARG A 264 3.84 8.07 -59.14
N GLU A 265 3.45 9.23 -59.61
CA GLU A 265 3.65 9.54 -61.02
C GLU A 265 5.15 9.54 -61.31
N ARG A 266 5.57 8.76 -62.32
CA ARG A 266 6.94 8.69 -62.80
C ARG A 266 7.21 9.81 -63.78
#